data_8fba58fda5806f6c406600330805466f
#
_entry.id   8fba58fda5806f6c406600330805466f
#
_cell.length_a   1.000
_cell.length_b   1.000
_cell.length_c   1.000
_cell.angle_alpha   90.00
_cell.angle_beta   90.00
_cell.angle_gamma   90.00
#
_symmetry.space_group_name_H-M   'P 1'
#
loop_
_entity.id
_entity.type
_entity.pdbx_description
1 polymer ?
#
loop_
_entity_poly.entity_id
_entity_poly.type
_entity_poly.pdbx_seq_one_letter_code
_entity_poly.pdbx_strand_id
1 'polypeptide(L)'
;MKFVSRIFWITMLTICGLSACYIGNELWLKFRSMPTQLAVKDTHVPLYEFPFPSITICPAIKVKKTKALEYFSKYISIDNDTIKTELVYVMSALSTMQQPTYFRMEEYVAKSKHLLPLFKDINLTDFMLTTLPTCDELFGRCKWHGEIISCCEAFSLQRTEEGFCYSFNSLTSEAGKHCPLSEVLENEGIVEEDDYMYPGCQLKRNTAVGTVTGLEVFLYKTNMSESLGLGQRDKDGARVIIHTSYQFPNAGDGIWLKSEEGRRLNIMISPVITVTSSRVKDLSVATRGCVFPDERELYIYHVYTQSSCLIQCRMEFILFTCGCHMYFFIKPDDGKPMCGIPDLPCIHHNTRHIRMLTPPKGTPGFEARLIRDSLDCSQCIPTCYETTHEIEMESSPDQRTSAWNLFSYLDVAYGNLGSKKYQRDITFAWTDLLGG
;
A
#
# COMPACT_ATOMS: atom_id res chain seq x y z
N MET A 1 22.89 -67.18 32.74
CA MET A 1 21.71 -66.62 32.01
C MET A 1 21.25 -65.27 32.54
N LYS A 2 21.08 -64.98 33.82
CA LYS A 2 20.57 -63.69 34.34
C LYS A 2 21.48 -62.48 34.07
N PHE A 3 22.79 -62.67 33.97
CA PHE A 3 23.75 -61.57 33.71
C PHE A 3 23.70 -61.13 32.24
N VAL A 4 23.69 -62.04 31.30
CA VAL A 4 23.56 -61.76 29.87
C VAL A 4 22.24 -61.06 29.52
N SER A 5 21.16 -61.46 30.14
CA SER A 5 19.84 -60.83 30.00
C SER A 5 19.84 -59.35 30.50
N ARG A 6 20.54 -59.09 31.62
CA ARG A 6 20.65 -57.68 32.13
C ARG A 6 21.47 -56.80 31.19
N ILE A 7 22.58 -57.29 30.66
CA ILE A 7 23.40 -56.57 29.69
C ILE A 7 22.58 -56.30 28.44
N PHE A 8 21.83 -57.26 27.92
CA PHE A 8 20.98 -57.08 26.75
C PHE A 8 19.94 -55.97 26.97
N TRP A 9 19.26 -55.96 28.11
CA TRP A 9 18.26 -54.92 28.40
C TRP A 9 18.88 -53.55 28.60
N ILE A 10 20.04 -53.45 29.23
CA ILE A 10 20.78 -52.17 29.38
C ILE A 10 21.20 -51.63 28.02
N THR A 11 21.78 -52.48 27.13
CA THR A 11 22.13 -52.07 25.79
C THR A 11 20.92 -51.64 24.95
N MET A 12 19.83 -52.34 25.01
CA MET A 12 18.60 -51.93 24.32
C MET A 12 18.08 -50.57 24.82
N LEU A 13 18.02 -50.37 26.13
CA LEU A 13 17.57 -49.11 26.72
C LEU A 13 18.52 -47.93 26.35
N THR A 14 19.83 -48.17 26.32
CA THR A 14 20.77 -47.14 25.90
C THR A 14 20.63 -46.80 24.42
N ILE A 15 20.46 -47.79 23.54
CA ILE A 15 20.26 -47.55 22.09
C ILE A 15 18.94 -46.77 21.87
N CYS A 16 17.85 -47.23 22.53
CA CYS A 16 16.56 -46.50 22.43
C CYS A 16 16.66 -45.07 22.96
N GLY A 17 17.36 -44.86 24.10
CA GLY A 17 17.58 -43.53 24.66
C GLY A 17 18.38 -42.60 23.74
N LEU A 18 19.47 -43.14 23.18
CA LEU A 18 20.28 -42.38 22.20
C LEU A 18 19.50 -42.06 20.93
N SER A 19 18.72 -43.01 20.42
CA SER A 19 17.86 -42.77 19.24
C SER A 19 16.79 -41.74 19.53
N ALA A 20 16.14 -41.77 20.70
CA ALA A 20 15.15 -40.77 21.10
C ALA A 20 15.78 -39.38 21.26
N CYS A 21 16.99 -39.27 21.86
CA CYS A 21 17.71 -38.00 21.95
C CYS A 21 18.10 -37.47 20.58
N TYR A 22 18.53 -38.35 19.67
CA TYR A 22 18.87 -37.94 18.30
C TYR A 22 17.66 -37.40 17.56
N ILE A 23 16.54 -38.15 17.56
CA ILE A 23 15.28 -37.71 16.93
C ILE A 23 14.78 -36.42 17.57
N GLY A 24 14.80 -36.31 18.89
CA GLY A 24 14.42 -35.09 19.61
C GLY A 24 15.26 -33.88 19.22
N ASN A 25 16.57 -34.04 19.04
CA ASN A 25 17.46 -32.98 18.59
C ASN A 25 17.14 -32.57 17.14
N GLU A 26 16.92 -33.49 16.22
CA GLU A 26 16.54 -33.18 14.83
C GLU A 26 15.20 -32.42 14.75
N LEU A 27 14.20 -32.90 15.53
CA LEU A 27 12.91 -32.20 15.62
C LEU A 27 13.05 -30.79 16.21
N TRP A 28 13.88 -30.63 17.23
CA TRP A 28 14.18 -29.32 17.83
C TRP A 28 14.86 -28.37 16.84
N LEU A 29 15.85 -28.84 16.10
CA LEU A 29 16.53 -28.08 15.07
C LEU A 29 15.55 -27.66 13.96
N LYS A 30 14.69 -28.56 13.52
CA LYS A 30 13.66 -28.27 12.52
C LYS A 30 12.64 -27.25 13.04
N PHE A 31 12.16 -27.41 14.28
CA PHE A 31 11.27 -26.42 14.90
C PHE A 31 11.92 -25.04 15.02
N ARG A 32 13.19 -25.01 15.42
CA ARG A 32 13.93 -23.76 15.55
C ARG A 32 14.17 -23.05 14.21
N SER A 33 14.35 -23.80 13.13
CA SER A 33 14.55 -23.25 11.79
C SER A 33 13.25 -22.84 11.13
N MET A 34 12.16 -23.60 11.33
CA MET A 34 10.82 -23.35 10.76
C MET A 34 9.74 -23.64 11.80
N PRO A 35 9.49 -22.71 12.73
CA PRO A 35 8.54 -22.89 13.83
C PRO A 35 7.09 -22.96 13.35
N THR A 36 6.80 -22.34 12.22
CA THR A 36 5.47 -22.32 11.60
C THR A 36 5.53 -22.84 10.17
N GLN A 37 4.46 -23.48 9.74
CA GLN A 37 4.29 -23.96 8.37
C GLN A 37 3.00 -23.38 7.79
N LEU A 38 3.00 -23.20 6.48
CA LEU A 38 1.84 -22.74 5.71
C LEU A 38 1.23 -23.95 5.00
N ALA A 39 -0.06 -24.19 5.23
CA ALA A 39 -0.81 -25.24 4.56
C ALA A 39 -2.05 -24.65 3.87
N VAL A 40 -2.50 -25.29 2.80
CA VAL A 40 -3.78 -24.93 2.18
C VAL A 40 -4.89 -25.36 3.12
N LYS A 41 -5.70 -24.42 3.57
CA LYS A 41 -6.87 -24.68 4.41
C LYS A 41 -8.10 -24.97 3.56
N ASP A 42 -8.31 -24.14 2.55
CA ASP A 42 -9.42 -24.23 1.63
C ASP A 42 -8.99 -23.73 0.26
N THR A 43 -9.43 -24.38 -0.79
CA THR A 43 -9.12 -24.00 -2.18
C THR A 43 -10.26 -23.25 -2.85
N HIS A 44 -11.40 -23.09 -2.17
CA HIS A 44 -12.60 -22.55 -2.81
C HIS A 44 -13.49 -21.75 -1.85
N VAL A 45 -12.88 -20.83 -1.09
CA VAL A 45 -13.62 -19.94 -0.18
C VAL A 45 -14.51 -19.01 -1.01
N PRO A 46 -15.80 -18.89 -0.69
CA PRO A 46 -16.73 -18.04 -1.44
C PRO A 46 -16.34 -16.55 -1.40
N LEU A 47 -16.55 -15.85 -2.51
CA LEU A 47 -16.19 -14.42 -2.65
C LEU A 47 -16.96 -13.49 -1.70
N TYR A 48 -18.15 -13.88 -1.22
CA TYR A 48 -18.93 -13.05 -0.31
C TYR A 48 -18.34 -12.96 1.10
N GLU A 49 -17.39 -13.84 1.46
CA GLU A 49 -16.75 -13.79 2.77
C GLU A 49 -15.80 -12.61 2.95
N PHE A 50 -15.35 -11.99 1.87
CA PHE A 50 -14.42 -10.86 1.95
C PHE A 50 -14.88 -9.66 1.11
N PRO A 51 -14.44 -8.45 1.49
CA PRO A 51 -14.75 -7.25 0.73
C PRO A 51 -14.07 -7.26 -0.64
N PHE A 52 -14.66 -6.52 -1.59
CA PHE A 52 -14.00 -6.20 -2.83
C PHE A 52 -12.79 -5.30 -2.53
N PRO A 53 -11.63 -5.51 -3.17
CA PRO A 53 -10.44 -4.72 -2.87
C PRO A 53 -10.65 -3.24 -3.09
N SER A 54 -9.83 -2.46 -2.42
CA SER A 54 -9.76 -1.01 -2.67
C SER A 54 -9.07 -0.74 -3.99
N ILE A 55 -9.67 0.12 -4.80
CA ILE A 55 -9.13 0.56 -6.08
C ILE A 55 -8.80 2.05 -5.98
N THR A 56 -7.52 2.37 -5.92
CA THR A 56 -7.04 3.74 -5.84
C THR A 56 -6.54 4.19 -7.21
N ILE A 57 -7.07 5.32 -7.68
CA ILE A 57 -6.74 5.90 -8.97
C ILE A 57 -6.01 7.22 -8.76
N CYS A 58 -4.77 7.26 -9.22
CA CYS A 58 -3.89 8.40 -9.12
C CYS A 58 -3.75 9.08 -10.48
N PRO A 59 -4.14 10.35 -10.64
CA PRO A 59 -3.99 11.06 -11.91
C PRO A 59 -2.51 11.23 -12.25
N ALA A 60 -2.17 11.21 -13.54
CA ALA A 60 -0.82 11.44 -14.03
C ALA A 60 -0.31 12.84 -13.68
N ILE A 61 -1.16 13.85 -13.88
CA ILE A 61 -0.86 15.24 -13.54
C ILE A 61 -1.37 15.51 -12.11
N LYS A 62 -0.43 15.64 -11.17
CA LYS A 62 -0.73 15.96 -9.76
C LYS A 62 -0.89 17.46 -9.52
N VAL A 63 -0.19 18.27 -10.30
CA VAL A 63 -0.17 19.73 -10.20
C VAL A 63 -0.54 20.29 -11.58
N LYS A 64 -1.75 20.78 -11.74
CA LYS A 64 -2.20 21.46 -12.94
C LYS A 64 -1.51 22.79 -13.07
N LYS A 65 -0.85 23.03 -14.21
CA LYS A 65 -0.04 24.22 -14.47
C LYS A 65 -0.84 25.53 -14.32
N THR A 66 -2.03 25.58 -14.89
CA THR A 66 -2.88 26.78 -14.85
C THR A 66 -3.35 27.08 -13.41
N LYS A 67 -3.87 26.11 -12.69
CA LYS A 67 -4.30 26.27 -11.28
C LYS A 67 -3.13 26.66 -10.37
N ALA A 68 -1.94 26.09 -10.59
CA ALA A 68 -0.76 26.38 -9.79
C ALA A 68 -0.25 27.82 -10.03
N LEU A 69 -0.23 28.27 -11.28
CA LEU A 69 0.13 29.67 -11.59
C LEU A 69 -0.88 30.67 -11.00
N GLU A 70 -2.17 30.37 -11.06
CA GLU A 70 -3.22 31.15 -10.41
C GLU A 70 -3.02 31.20 -8.89
N TYR A 71 -2.70 30.07 -8.26
CA TYR A 71 -2.44 30.00 -6.82
C TYR A 71 -1.22 30.87 -6.44
N PHE A 72 -0.11 30.74 -7.15
CA PHE A 72 1.10 31.52 -6.88
C PHE A 72 0.93 33.03 -7.17
N SER A 73 0.05 33.41 -8.10
CA SER A 73 -0.22 34.82 -8.39
C SER A 73 -0.77 35.63 -7.22
N LYS A 74 -1.35 34.91 -6.21
CA LYS A 74 -1.81 35.52 -4.95
C LYS A 74 -0.66 35.96 -4.03
N TYR A 75 0.53 35.40 -4.22
CA TYR A 75 1.71 35.65 -3.36
C TYR A 75 2.82 36.44 -4.08
N ILE A 76 2.91 36.33 -5.40
CA ILE A 76 3.97 36.98 -6.20
C ILE A 76 3.36 37.56 -7.47
N SER A 77 3.82 38.77 -7.86
CA SER A 77 3.55 39.33 -9.21
C SER A 77 4.27 38.48 -10.27
N ILE A 78 3.51 37.88 -11.16
CA ILE A 78 4.03 37.00 -12.23
C ILE A 78 4.13 37.75 -13.54
N ASP A 79 4.79 38.94 -13.53
CA ASP A 79 4.85 39.81 -14.71
C ASP A 79 6.05 39.53 -15.62
N ASN A 80 7.02 38.73 -15.14
CA ASN A 80 8.26 38.44 -15.87
C ASN A 80 8.32 36.98 -16.28
N ASP A 81 8.70 36.67 -17.53
CA ASP A 81 8.86 35.32 -18.05
C ASP A 81 9.94 34.51 -17.31
N THR A 82 10.95 35.19 -16.74
CA THR A 82 11.94 34.55 -15.89
C THR A 82 11.30 33.94 -14.63
N ILE A 83 10.46 34.73 -13.94
CA ILE A 83 9.73 34.29 -12.74
C ILE A 83 8.79 33.10 -13.08
N LYS A 84 8.10 33.17 -14.22
CA LYS A 84 7.26 32.05 -14.68
C LYS A 84 8.05 30.76 -14.86
N THR A 85 9.24 30.86 -15.47
CA THR A 85 10.11 29.69 -15.67
C THR A 85 10.61 29.12 -14.36
N GLU A 86 10.99 29.96 -13.40
CA GLU A 86 11.43 29.56 -12.07
C GLU A 86 10.30 28.92 -11.26
N LEU A 87 9.09 29.46 -11.34
CA LEU A 87 7.89 28.87 -10.74
C LEU A 87 7.61 27.47 -11.30
N VAL A 88 7.84 27.25 -12.60
CA VAL A 88 7.70 25.90 -13.19
C VAL A 88 8.67 24.91 -12.54
N TYR A 89 9.88 25.35 -12.16
CA TYR A 89 10.80 24.49 -11.40
C TYR A 89 10.28 24.19 -10.00
N VAL A 90 9.72 25.16 -9.26
CA VAL A 90 9.08 24.91 -7.95
C VAL A 90 7.94 23.91 -8.09
N MET A 91 7.02 24.16 -9.05
CA MET A 91 5.90 23.24 -9.30
C MET A 91 6.36 21.84 -9.68
N SER A 92 7.44 21.73 -10.48
CA SER A 92 8.02 20.44 -10.86
C SER A 92 8.65 19.71 -9.67
N ALA A 93 9.32 20.43 -8.76
CA ALA A 93 9.81 19.86 -7.51
C ALA A 93 8.65 19.28 -6.67
N LEU A 94 7.56 20.03 -6.52
CA LEU A 94 6.36 19.60 -5.80
C LEU A 94 5.70 18.39 -6.45
N SER A 95 5.56 18.36 -7.77
CA SER A 95 4.96 17.25 -8.51
C SER A 95 5.79 15.95 -8.44
N THR A 96 7.11 16.07 -8.23
CA THR A 96 8.02 14.93 -8.07
C THR A 96 8.21 14.49 -6.61
N MET A 97 7.61 15.20 -5.65
CA MET A 97 7.65 14.86 -4.22
C MET A 97 6.72 13.69 -3.91
N GLN A 98 7.05 12.52 -4.46
CA GLN A 98 6.30 11.28 -4.33
C GLN A 98 7.22 10.06 -4.57
N GLN A 99 6.88 8.91 -4.04
CA GLN A 99 7.55 7.66 -4.38
C GLN A 99 7.21 7.25 -5.83
N PRO A 100 8.15 6.76 -6.60
CA PRO A 100 9.62 6.69 -6.39
C PRO A 100 10.39 7.90 -6.95
N THR A 101 9.72 9.01 -7.30
CA THR A 101 10.29 10.09 -8.12
C THR A 101 11.07 11.15 -7.34
N TYR A 102 11.19 11.05 -6.03
CA TYR A 102 11.95 11.99 -5.19
C TYR A 102 13.35 12.36 -5.70
N PHE A 103 14.05 11.44 -6.36
CA PHE A 103 15.41 11.68 -6.87
C PHE A 103 15.47 12.77 -7.94
N ARG A 104 14.35 13.10 -8.56
CA ARG A 104 14.26 14.16 -9.59
C ARG A 104 14.14 15.54 -9.00
N MET A 105 13.83 15.67 -7.73
CA MET A 105 13.70 16.95 -7.05
C MET A 105 15.00 17.76 -7.06
N GLU A 106 16.18 17.09 -7.09
CA GLU A 106 17.49 17.73 -7.00
C GLU A 106 17.67 18.88 -8.00
N GLU A 107 17.42 18.59 -9.26
CA GLU A 107 17.57 19.55 -10.34
C GLU A 107 16.62 20.74 -10.16
N TYR A 108 15.37 20.47 -9.80
CA TYR A 108 14.35 21.51 -9.67
C TYR A 108 14.55 22.37 -8.44
N VAL A 109 14.88 21.76 -7.30
CA VAL A 109 15.19 22.48 -6.06
C VAL A 109 16.44 23.34 -6.23
N ALA A 110 17.48 22.87 -6.92
CA ALA A 110 18.70 23.64 -7.17
C ALA A 110 18.41 24.90 -8.02
N LYS A 111 17.55 24.78 -9.05
CA LYS A 111 17.20 25.90 -9.96
C LYS A 111 16.24 26.91 -9.34
N SER A 112 15.48 26.55 -8.31
CA SER A 112 14.48 27.41 -7.68
C SER A 112 14.81 27.80 -6.24
N LYS A 113 15.98 27.46 -5.73
CA LYS A 113 16.38 27.61 -4.32
C LYS A 113 16.13 29.00 -3.73
N HIS A 114 16.33 30.05 -4.51
CA HIS A 114 16.15 31.44 -4.06
C HIS A 114 14.69 31.85 -3.93
N LEU A 115 13.75 31.17 -4.61
CA LEU A 115 12.31 31.42 -4.52
C LEU A 115 11.66 30.69 -3.33
N LEU A 116 12.22 29.57 -2.90
CA LEU A 116 11.59 28.72 -1.87
C LEU A 116 11.25 29.48 -0.58
N PRO A 117 12.09 30.40 -0.04
CA PRO A 117 11.77 31.16 1.17
C PRO A 117 10.59 32.12 1.01
N LEU A 118 10.27 32.55 -0.23
CA LEU A 118 9.14 33.46 -0.48
C LEU A 118 7.79 32.77 -0.24
N PHE A 119 7.77 31.46 -0.26
CA PHE A 119 6.56 30.65 -0.14
C PHE A 119 6.38 30.03 1.26
N LYS A 120 7.00 30.60 2.30
CA LYS A 120 6.92 30.09 3.68
C LYS A 120 5.50 30.05 4.25
N ASP A 121 4.64 30.98 3.80
CA ASP A 121 3.27 31.12 4.29
C ASP A 121 2.27 30.27 3.49
N ILE A 122 2.74 29.54 2.46
CA ILE A 122 1.90 28.64 1.68
C ILE A 122 1.68 27.32 2.43
N ASN A 123 0.41 27.01 2.66
CA ASN A 123 0.01 25.68 3.11
C ASN A 123 0.14 24.69 1.94
N LEU A 124 1.18 23.83 1.99
CA LEU A 124 1.47 22.87 0.93
C LEU A 124 0.32 21.89 0.70
N THR A 125 -0.38 21.46 1.76
CA THR A 125 -1.53 20.56 1.65
C THR A 125 -2.65 21.22 0.85
N ASP A 126 -2.98 22.47 1.17
CA ASP A 126 -4.01 23.24 0.45
C ASP A 126 -3.61 23.50 -1.01
N PHE A 127 -2.35 23.85 -1.26
CA PHE A 127 -1.81 24.01 -2.61
C PHE A 127 -1.98 22.71 -3.43
N MET A 128 -1.56 21.56 -2.89
CA MET A 128 -1.62 20.29 -3.60
C MET A 128 -3.07 19.84 -3.86
N LEU A 129 -4.00 20.11 -2.93
CA LEU A 129 -5.43 19.84 -3.11
C LEU A 129 -6.06 20.77 -4.17
N THR A 130 -5.72 22.05 -4.14
CA THR A 130 -6.27 23.03 -5.10
C THR A 130 -5.79 22.76 -6.52
N THR A 131 -4.55 22.30 -6.68
CA THR A 131 -3.94 22.05 -8.00
C THR A 131 -4.23 20.68 -8.57
N LEU A 132 -4.72 19.74 -7.75
CA LEU A 132 -5.12 18.41 -8.18
C LEU A 132 -6.30 18.50 -9.17
N PRO A 133 -6.39 17.59 -10.17
CA PRO A 133 -7.64 17.40 -10.90
C PRO A 133 -8.78 17.04 -9.92
N THR A 134 -9.91 17.73 -10.04
CA THR A 134 -11.10 17.37 -9.24
C THR A 134 -11.66 16.02 -9.68
N CYS A 135 -12.51 15.44 -8.84
CA CYS A 135 -13.16 14.17 -9.17
C CYS A 135 -13.89 14.25 -10.53
N ASP A 136 -14.67 15.31 -10.76
CA ASP A 136 -15.42 15.50 -12.02
C ASP A 136 -14.51 15.76 -13.23
N GLU A 137 -13.31 16.28 -13.01
CA GLU A 137 -12.30 16.46 -14.08
C GLU A 137 -11.58 15.16 -14.42
N LEU A 138 -11.54 14.19 -13.50
CA LEU A 138 -10.88 12.90 -13.67
C LEU A 138 -11.82 11.81 -14.16
N PHE A 139 -13.01 11.71 -13.56
CA PHE A 139 -13.96 10.63 -13.82
C PHE A 139 -15.09 11.08 -14.74
N GLY A 140 -15.28 10.36 -15.84
CA GLY A 140 -16.39 10.61 -16.76
C GLY A 140 -17.61 9.76 -16.42
N ARG A 141 -17.42 8.49 -16.09
CA ARG A 141 -18.51 7.56 -15.76
C ARG A 141 -17.99 6.40 -14.93
N CYS A 142 -18.81 5.97 -13.96
CA CYS A 142 -18.52 4.79 -13.16
C CYS A 142 -19.72 3.85 -13.16
N LYS A 143 -19.41 2.55 -13.09
CA LYS A 143 -20.42 1.51 -12.88
C LYS A 143 -19.94 0.51 -11.84
N TRP A 144 -20.88 0.03 -11.07
CA TRP A 144 -20.69 -1.05 -10.11
C TRP A 144 -21.75 -2.12 -10.35
N HIS A 145 -21.36 -3.38 -10.52
CA HIS A 145 -22.25 -4.48 -10.91
C HIS A 145 -23.05 -4.20 -12.21
N GLY A 146 -22.44 -3.49 -13.17
CA GLY A 146 -23.09 -3.09 -14.42
C GLY A 146 -24.01 -1.88 -14.31
N GLU A 147 -24.37 -1.43 -13.11
CA GLU A 147 -25.22 -0.27 -12.87
C GLU A 147 -24.41 1.02 -12.78
N ILE A 148 -24.97 2.12 -13.31
CA ILE A 148 -24.32 3.43 -13.28
C ILE A 148 -24.40 3.97 -11.85
N ILE A 149 -23.25 4.40 -11.33
CA ILE A 149 -23.13 5.04 -10.03
C ILE A 149 -22.49 6.44 -10.17
N SER A 150 -22.72 7.30 -9.17
CA SER A 150 -22.01 8.58 -9.05
C SER A 150 -20.54 8.30 -8.72
N CYS A 151 -19.60 8.69 -9.63
CA CYS A 151 -18.19 8.48 -9.40
C CYS A 151 -17.70 9.19 -8.13
N CYS A 152 -18.10 10.44 -7.94
CA CYS A 152 -17.61 11.29 -6.86
C CYS A 152 -18.26 11.01 -5.48
N GLU A 153 -19.30 10.19 -5.45
CA GLU A 153 -19.82 9.60 -4.21
C GLU A 153 -19.13 8.25 -3.90
N ALA A 154 -18.77 7.50 -4.95
CA ALA A 154 -18.15 6.19 -4.81
C ALA A 154 -16.63 6.27 -4.55
N PHE A 155 -15.97 7.28 -5.11
CA PHE A 155 -14.55 7.53 -4.91
C PHE A 155 -14.32 8.68 -3.93
N SER A 156 -13.60 8.40 -2.87
CA SER A 156 -13.20 9.40 -1.87
C SER A 156 -11.74 9.79 -2.03
N LEU A 157 -11.40 11.01 -1.58
CA LEU A 157 -10.02 11.49 -1.57
C LEU A 157 -9.15 10.57 -0.70
N GLN A 158 -8.01 10.16 -1.24
CA GLN A 158 -7.08 9.23 -0.61
C GLN A 158 -5.66 9.82 -0.59
N ARG A 159 -5.03 9.80 0.58
CA ARG A 159 -3.59 10.04 0.70
C ARG A 159 -2.84 8.78 0.31
N THR A 160 -1.80 8.93 -0.48
CA THR A 160 -0.95 7.82 -0.93
C THR A 160 0.51 8.26 -0.97
N GLU A 161 1.44 7.33 -1.07
CA GLU A 161 2.85 7.69 -1.29
C GLU A 161 3.09 8.42 -2.63
N GLU A 162 2.10 8.42 -3.52
CA GLU A 162 2.10 9.21 -4.77
C GLU A 162 1.44 10.59 -4.62
N GLY A 163 1.10 11.01 -3.41
CA GLY A 163 0.34 12.22 -3.15
C GLY A 163 -1.17 11.94 -3.06
N PHE A 164 -2.00 12.93 -3.43
CA PHE A 164 -3.46 12.76 -3.40
C PHE A 164 -3.97 12.00 -4.61
N CYS A 165 -4.86 11.06 -4.35
CA CYS A 165 -5.53 10.19 -5.31
C CYS A 165 -7.01 10.04 -4.95
N TYR A 166 -7.74 9.20 -5.66
CA TYR A 166 -9.14 8.87 -5.37
C TYR A 166 -9.29 7.37 -5.20
N SER A 167 -9.97 6.95 -4.14
CA SER A 167 -10.08 5.53 -3.77
C SER A 167 -11.52 5.09 -3.66
N PHE A 168 -11.81 3.96 -4.28
CA PHE A 168 -13.04 3.21 -4.12
C PHE A 168 -12.85 2.14 -3.04
N ASN A 169 -13.83 1.96 -2.16
CA ASN A 169 -13.89 0.90 -1.15
C ASN A 169 -12.71 0.90 -0.15
N SER A 170 -12.20 2.07 0.26
CA SER A 170 -11.04 2.21 1.15
C SER A 170 -11.40 2.81 2.51
N LEU A 171 -11.01 2.14 3.59
CA LEU A 171 -11.15 2.62 4.97
C LEU A 171 -10.00 3.55 5.39
N THR A 172 -8.94 3.65 4.59
CA THR A 172 -7.83 4.60 4.83
C THR A 172 -8.00 5.93 4.10
N SER A 173 -9.11 6.10 3.34
CA SER A 173 -9.47 7.35 2.68
C SER A 173 -9.91 8.42 3.67
N GLU A 174 -9.99 9.67 3.22
CA GLU A 174 -10.47 10.78 4.06
C GLU A 174 -11.91 10.55 4.59
N ALA A 175 -12.74 9.80 3.87
CA ALA A 175 -14.07 9.41 4.32
C ALA A 175 -14.06 8.21 5.27
N GLY A 176 -13.17 7.23 5.05
CA GLY A 176 -13.12 5.98 5.81
C GLY A 176 -12.30 6.04 7.11
N LYS A 177 -11.46 7.05 7.30
CA LYS A 177 -10.52 7.16 8.43
C LYS A 177 -11.14 7.20 9.84
N HIS A 178 -12.45 7.34 9.94
CA HIS A 178 -13.19 7.38 11.21
C HIS A 178 -13.77 6.02 11.61
N CYS A 179 -13.58 4.99 10.80
CA CYS A 179 -14.12 3.66 11.07
C CYS A 179 -13.37 3.02 12.25
N PRO A 180 -14.08 2.48 13.26
CA PRO A 180 -13.45 1.84 14.40
C PRO A 180 -12.75 0.53 13.99
N LEU A 181 -11.73 0.15 14.76
CA LEU A 181 -10.93 -1.04 14.48
C LEU A 181 -11.76 -2.32 14.46
N SER A 182 -12.73 -2.48 15.37
CA SER A 182 -13.65 -3.62 15.41
C SER A 182 -14.32 -3.84 14.05
N GLU A 183 -14.96 -2.81 13.49
CA GLU A 183 -15.61 -2.90 12.19
C GLU A 183 -14.67 -3.18 11.01
N VAL A 184 -13.44 -2.67 11.08
CA VAL A 184 -12.43 -2.98 10.07
C VAL A 184 -12.10 -4.48 10.08
N LEU A 185 -11.90 -5.05 11.28
CA LEU A 185 -11.58 -6.46 11.44
C LEU A 185 -12.76 -7.38 11.08
N GLU A 186 -13.98 -6.98 11.39
CA GLU A 186 -15.22 -7.69 11.02
C GLU A 186 -15.41 -7.72 9.48
N ASN A 187 -15.27 -6.57 8.82
CA ASN A 187 -15.38 -6.48 7.37
C ASN A 187 -14.42 -7.40 6.63
N GLU A 188 -13.24 -7.62 7.17
CA GLU A 188 -12.24 -8.54 6.62
C GLU A 188 -12.43 -10.01 7.09
N GLY A 189 -13.46 -10.29 7.89
CA GLY A 189 -13.73 -11.62 8.42
C GLY A 189 -12.67 -12.12 9.42
N ILE A 190 -12.02 -11.20 10.12
CA ILE A 190 -10.98 -11.50 11.12
C ILE A 190 -11.60 -11.75 12.50
N VAL A 191 -12.73 -11.10 12.79
CA VAL A 191 -13.50 -11.20 14.04
C VAL A 191 -14.96 -11.52 13.71
N GLU A 192 -15.70 -12.17 14.62
CA GLU A 192 -17.13 -12.44 14.47
C GLU A 192 -17.96 -11.16 14.55
N GLU A 193 -19.06 -11.09 13.80
CA GLU A 193 -19.96 -9.95 13.64
C GLU A 193 -20.60 -9.52 14.97
N ASP A 194 -20.47 -8.24 15.32
CA ASP A 194 -21.31 -7.57 16.31
C ASP A 194 -22.50 -6.88 15.61
N ASP A 195 -23.68 -6.88 16.23
CA ASP A 195 -24.94 -6.40 15.65
C ASP A 195 -24.99 -4.90 15.29
N TYR A 196 -23.97 -4.11 15.59
CA TYR A 196 -23.96 -2.66 15.40
C TYR A 196 -22.89 -2.19 14.42
N MET A 197 -23.30 -1.85 13.20
CA MET A 197 -22.42 -1.36 12.13
C MET A 197 -22.49 0.16 12.00
N TYR A 198 -21.35 0.86 12.04
CA TYR A 198 -21.31 2.31 11.83
C TYR A 198 -21.62 2.69 10.38
N PRO A 199 -22.55 3.63 10.15
CA PRO A 199 -22.85 4.07 8.80
C PRO A 199 -21.61 4.61 8.07
N GLY A 200 -21.36 4.11 6.86
CA GLY A 200 -20.25 4.53 6.01
C GLY A 200 -18.96 3.69 6.15
N CYS A 201 -18.90 2.77 7.11
CA CYS A 201 -17.77 1.84 7.23
C CYS A 201 -18.01 0.51 6.51
N GLN A 202 -19.21 0.28 5.99
CA GLN A 202 -19.56 -0.93 5.27
C GLN A 202 -18.84 -1.02 3.93
N LEU A 203 -18.02 -2.05 3.76
CA LEU A 203 -17.32 -2.32 2.53
C LEU A 203 -18.21 -3.00 1.48
N LYS A 204 -18.01 -2.62 0.23
CA LYS A 204 -18.67 -3.26 -0.90
C LYS A 204 -18.11 -4.65 -1.14
N ARG A 205 -18.98 -5.61 -1.42
CA ARG A 205 -18.67 -7.00 -1.73
C ARG A 205 -19.17 -7.33 -3.15
N ASN A 206 -18.55 -8.30 -3.81
CA ASN A 206 -18.96 -8.79 -5.12
C ASN A 206 -18.89 -10.32 -5.14
N THR A 207 -19.92 -10.95 -5.69
CA THR A 207 -20.00 -12.41 -5.83
C THR A 207 -19.92 -12.88 -7.29
N ALA A 208 -19.95 -11.92 -8.22
CA ALA A 208 -19.88 -12.19 -9.65
C ALA A 208 -18.44 -12.16 -10.15
N VAL A 209 -18.17 -12.90 -11.22
CA VAL A 209 -16.86 -12.99 -11.87
C VAL A 209 -16.93 -12.57 -13.32
N GLY A 210 -15.80 -12.18 -13.85
CA GLY A 210 -15.66 -11.76 -15.25
C GLY A 210 -15.86 -10.27 -15.47
N THR A 211 -15.54 -9.84 -16.68
CA THR A 211 -15.63 -8.43 -17.09
C THR A 211 -17.03 -7.86 -16.89
N VAL A 212 -17.11 -6.58 -16.61
CA VAL A 212 -18.33 -5.77 -16.35
C VAL A 212 -19.16 -6.17 -15.13
N THR A 213 -18.67 -7.11 -14.31
CA THR A 213 -19.38 -7.53 -13.09
C THR A 213 -18.87 -6.80 -11.83
N GLY A 214 -17.72 -6.17 -11.89
CA GLY A 214 -17.10 -5.45 -10.79
C GLY A 214 -17.21 -3.93 -10.94
N LEU A 215 -16.07 -3.26 -10.89
CA LEU A 215 -15.95 -1.81 -11.00
C LEU A 215 -15.48 -1.42 -12.41
N GLU A 216 -16.34 -0.75 -13.17
CA GLU A 216 -15.99 -0.12 -14.44
C GLU A 216 -15.79 1.38 -14.24
N VAL A 217 -14.68 1.92 -14.73
CA VAL A 217 -14.34 3.34 -14.63
C VAL A 217 -13.91 3.88 -15.99
N PHE A 218 -14.52 4.99 -16.38
CA PHE A 218 -14.17 5.76 -17.55
C PHE A 218 -13.48 7.05 -17.08
N LEU A 219 -12.18 7.16 -17.37
CA LEU A 219 -11.38 8.33 -17.02
C LEU A 219 -11.27 9.25 -18.21
N TYR A 220 -11.45 10.56 -17.99
CA TYR A 220 -11.15 11.54 -19.02
C TYR A 220 -9.67 11.48 -19.38
N LYS A 221 -9.36 11.66 -20.66
CA LYS A 221 -7.98 11.79 -21.13
C LYS A 221 -7.30 12.97 -20.45
N THR A 222 -6.06 12.75 -20.09
CA THR A 222 -5.23 13.78 -19.48
C THR A 222 -5.00 14.94 -20.45
N ASN A 223 -5.34 16.15 -20.04
CA ASN A 223 -5.01 17.33 -20.83
C ASN A 223 -3.51 17.66 -20.68
N MET A 224 -2.71 17.25 -21.64
CA MET A 224 -1.25 17.43 -21.62
C MET A 224 -0.80 18.88 -21.64
N SER A 225 -1.68 19.85 -22.00
CA SER A 225 -1.36 21.29 -21.90
C SER A 225 -1.22 21.76 -20.45
N GLU A 226 -1.80 21.04 -19.50
CA GLU A 226 -1.68 21.27 -18.06
C GLU A 226 -0.42 20.64 -17.45
N SER A 227 0.34 19.88 -18.24
CA SER A 227 1.62 19.32 -17.81
C SER A 227 2.68 20.40 -17.65
N LEU A 228 3.57 20.21 -16.68
CA LEU A 228 4.69 21.14 -16.43
C LEU A 228 5.80 21.02 -17.49
N GLY A 229 5.82 19.92 -18.26
CA GLY A 229 6.69 19.74 -19.42
C GLY A 229 8.19 19.59 -19.15
N LEU A 230 8.61 19.61 -17.87
CA LEU A 230 10.02 19.51 -17.48
C LEU A 230 10.36 18.06 -17.07
N GLY A 231 10.89 17.26 -18.01
CA GLY A 231 11.51 15.97 -17.71
C GLY A 231 10.63 14.95 -16.98
N GLN A 232 9.39 15.32 -16.72
CA GLN A 232 8.39 14.39 -16.26
C GLN A 232 8.12 13.42 -17.40
N ARG A 233 8.15 12.16 -17.09
CA ARG A 233 7.39 11.20 -17.86
C ARG A 233 5.92 11.42 -17.48
N ASP A 234 5.36 12.58 -17.79
CA ASP A 234 3.95 12.82 -17.78
C ASP A 234 3.37 11.86 -18.82
N LYS A 235 3.14 10.67 -18.34
CA LYS A 235 2.47 9.67 -19.14
C LYS A 235 1.02 10.08 -19.11
N ASP A 236 0.44 10.18 -20.26
CA ASP A 236 -1.01 10.29 -20.37
C ASP A 236 -1.66 9.09 -19.69
N GLY A 237 -2.67 9.34 -18.84
CA GLY A 237 -3.39 8.29 -18.15
C GLY A 237 -3.46 8.46 -16.63
N ALA A 238 -3.54 7.33 -15.94
CA ALA A 238 -3.61 7.27 -14.49
C ALA A 238 -2.86 6.05 -13.95
N ARG A 239 -2.50 6.09 -12.68
CA ARG A 239 -1.97 4.93 -11.99
C ARG A 239 -3.08 4.30 -11.15
N VAL A 240 -3.23 2.99 -11.25
CA VAL A 240 -4.21 2.20 -10.52
C VAL A 240 -3.48 1.37 -9.48
N ILE A 241 -3.84 1.52 -8.21
CA ILE A 241 -3.29 0.75 -7.08
C ILE A 241 -4.42 -0.12 -6.53
N ILE A 242 -4.18 -1.42 -6.44
CA ILE A 242 -5.11 -2.39 -5.87
C ILE A 242 -4.56 -2.84 -4.52
N HIS A 243 -5.35 -2.66 -3.46
CA HIS A 243 -4.91 -2.96 -2.10
C HIS A 243 -6.09 -3.40 -1.23
N THR A 244 -5.81 -3.93 -0.05
CA THR A 244 -6.87 -4.24 0.92
C THR A 244 -7.46 -2.96 1.50
N SER A 245 -8.71 -3.02 1.94
CA SER A 245 -9.48 -1.84 2.36
C SER A 245 -8.85 -1.05 3.52
N TYR A 246 -8.18 -1.71 4.44
CA TYR A 246 -7.52 -1.11 5.61
C TYR A 246 -6.03 -0.81 5.39
N GLN A 247 -5.49 -1.15 4.23
CA GLN A 247 -4.08 -0.90 3.92
C GLN A 247 -3.90 0.48 3.27
N PHE A 248 -2.88 1.21 3.68
CA PHE A 248 -2.49 2.44 2.99
C PHE A 248 -1.92 2.11 1.60
N PRO A 249 -2.36 2.80 0.54
CA PRO A 249 -1.90 2.53 -0.82
C PRO A 249 -0.41 2.78 -1.00
N ASN A 250 0.33 1.71 -1.35
CA ASN A 250 1.75 1.78 -1.61
C ASN A 250 2.00 2.11 -3.09
N ALA A 251 2.86 3.09 -3.36
CA ALA A 251 3.22 3.48 -4.73
C ALA A 251 3.92 2.37 -5.53
N GLY A 252 4.52 1.39 -4.87
CA GLY A 252 5.17 0.24 -5.51
C GLY A 252 4.20 -0.66 -6.28
N ASP A 253 2.95 -0.76 -5.83
CA ASP A 253 1.95 -1.71 -6.31
C ASP A 253 1.10 -1.16 -7.48
N GLY A 254 1.41 0.03 -7.99
CA GLY A 254 0.59 0.70 -8.98
C GLY A 254 0.80 0.24 -10.42
N ILE A 255 -0.32 -0.04 -11.10
CA ILE A 255 -0.42 -0.40 -12.50
C ILE A 255 -0.68 0.85 -13.32
N TRP A 256 0.02 1.02 -14.45
CA TRP A 256 -0.17 2.17 -15.31
C TRP A 256 -1.29 1.94 -16.33
N LEU A 257 -2.38 2.69 -16.18
CA LEU A 257 -3.45 2.78 -17.17
C LEU A 257 -3.08 3.87 -18.18
N LYS A 258 -2.63 3.47 -19.37
CA LYS A 258 -2.34 4.40 -20.45
C LYS A 258 -3.63 4.90 -21.09
N SER A 259 -3.63 6.18 -21.49
CA SER A 259 -4.71 6.79 -22.25
C SER A 259 -4.56 6.49 -23.77
N GLU A 260 -4.50 5.22 -24.14
CA GLU A 260 -4.46 4.82 -25.56
C GLU A 260 -5.88 4.80 -26.13
N GLU A 261 -6.03 5.35 -27.35
CA GLU A 261 -7.32 5.33 -28.05
C GLU A 261 -7.75 3.90 -28.37
N GLY A 262 -9.03 3.62 -28.09
CA GLY A 262 -9.63 2.34 -28.43
C GLY A 262 -9.07 1.15 -27.66
N ARG A 263 -8.49 1.36 -26.46
CA ARG A 263 -8.05 0.27 -25.58
C ARG A 263 -8.77 0.26 -24.25
N ARG A 264 -9.02 -0.97 -23.78
CA ARG A 264 -9.57 -1.28 -22.46
C ARG A 264 -8.49 -1.98 -21.65
N LEU A 265 -8.36 -1.61 -20.38
CA LEU A 265 -7.59 -2.38 -19.42
C LEU A 265 -8.57 -3.16 -18.55
N ASN A 266 -8.56 -4.47 -18.70
CA ASN A 266 -9.29 -5.38 -17.83
C ASN A 266 -8.30 -5.94 -16.78
N ILE A 267 -8.65 -5.83 -15.53
CA ILE A 267 -7.88 -6.35 -14.39
C ILE A 267 -8.74 -7.42 -13.72
N MET A 268 -8.29 -8.66 -13.82
CA MET A 268 -8.90 -9.79 -13.13
C MET A 268 -8.16 -10.03 -11.82
N ILE A 269 -8.91 -10.07 -10.73
CA ILE A 269 -8.39 -10.21 -9.38
C ILE A 269 -8.76 -11.58 -8.83
N SER A 270 -7.78 -12.24 -8.22
CA SER A 270 -7.99 -13.47 -7.45
C SER A 270 -7.45 -13.26 -6.04
N PRO A 271 -8.32 -13.13 -5.03
CA PRO A 271 -7.87 -12.95 -3.65
C PRO A 271 -7.21 -14.22 -3.13
N VAL A 272 -6.15 -14.05 -2.34
CA VAL A 272 -5.44 -15.10 -1.62
C VAL A 272 -5.35 -14.68 -0.16
N ILE A 273 -5.90 -15.49 0.73
CA ILE A 273 -5.99 -15.17 2.14
C ILE A 273 -5.06 -16.08 2.94
N THR A 274 -4.23 -15.49 3.77
CA THR A 274 -3.42 -16.20 4.75
C THR A 274 -3.93 -15.89 6.14
N VAL A 275 -4.45 -16.91 6.82
CA VAL A 275 -4.88 -16.83 8.22
C VAL A 275 -3.88 -17.56 9.10
N THR A 276 -3.78 -17.18 10.35
CA THR A 276 -2.89 -17.82 11.33
C THR A 276 -3.71 -18.41 12.47
N SER A 277 -3.41 -19.67 12.84
CA SER A 277 -4.12 -20.34 13.93
C SER A 277 -3.83 -19.67 15.28
N SER A 278 -4.79 -19.75 16.20
CA SER A 278 -4.65 -19.22 17.57
C SER A 278 -3.44 -19.79 18.31
N ARG A 279 -3.07 -21.03 18.05
CA ARG A 279 -1.88 -21.68 18.62
C ARG A 279 -0.58 -20.96 18.31
N VAL A 280 -0.47 -20.31 17.15
CA VAL A 280 0.71 -19.53 16.77
C VAL A 280 0.82 -18.25 17.60
N LYS A 281 -0.29 -17.72 18.14
CA LYS A 281 -0.30 -16.54 19.02
C LYS A 281 0.50 -16.78 20.32
N ASP A 282 0.56 -18.02 20.78
CA ASP A 282 1.33 -18.42 21.98
C ASP A 282 2.85 -18.35 21.76
N LEU A 283 3.32 -18.34 20.50
CA LEU A 283 4.73 -18.18 20.17
C LEU A 283 5.14 -16.69 20.27
N SER A 284 6.37 -16.46 20.71
CA SER A 284 6.93 -15.09 20.70
C SER A 284 6.97 -14.54 19.27
N VAL A 285 6.82 -13.22 19.13
CA VAL A 285 6.89 -12.51 17.83
C VAL A 285 8.19 -12.84 17.09
N ALA A 286 9.31 -12.93 17.81
CA ALA A 286 10.61 -13.27 17.21
C ALA A 286 10.64 -14.73 16.68
N THR A 287 9.90 -15.63 17.29
CA THR A 287 9.83 -17.05 16.88
C THR A 287 8.88 -17.24 15.70
N ARG A 288 7.69 -16.65 15.75
CA ARG A 288 6.68 -16.83 14.68
C ARG A 288 6.95 -15.93 13.45
N GLY A 289 7.76 -14.88 13.60
CA GLY A 289 8.15 -13.98 12.51
C GLY A 289 7.03 -13.11 11.94
N CYS A 290 5.92 -12.94 12.66
CA CYS A 290 4.81 -12.08 12.25
C CYS A 290 4.11 -11.44 13.46
N VAL A 291 3.32 -10.38 13.23
CA VAL A 291 2.52 -9.63 14.22
C VAL A 291 1.04 -9.79 13.89
N PHE A 292 0.21 -10.05 14.89
CA PHE A 292 -1.24 -9.97 14.72
C PHE A 292 -1.69 -8.51 14.65
N PRO A 293 -2.79 -8.20 13.93
CA PRO A 293 -3.28 -6.82 13.75
C PRO A 293 -3.56 -6.08 15.06
N ASP A 294 -3.94 -6.82 16.11
CA ASP A 294 -4.28 -6.32 17.45
C ASP A 294 -3.10 -6.22 18.43
N GLU A 295 -1.92 -6.73 18.07
CA GLU A 295 -0.76 -6.78 18.97
C GLU A 295 0.13 -5.53 18.92
N ARG A 296 0.01 -4.73 17.88
CA ARG A 296 0.84 -3.54 17.71
C ARG A 296 0.02 -2.40 17.15
N GLU A 297 -0.15 -1.38 17.94
CA GLU A 297 -0.80 -0.15 17.53
C GLU A 297 0.17 0.72 16.71
N LEU A 298 -0.35 1.27 15.62
CA LEU A 298 0.27 2.35 14.88
C LEU A 298 -0.49 3.63 15.19
N TYR A 299 0.21 4.74 15.43
CA TYR A 299 -0.46 5.98 15.83
C TYR A 299 -1.24 6.67 14.69
N ILE A 300 -1.11 6.18 13.45
CA ILE A 300 -1.80 6.74 12.29
C ILE A 300 -2.89 5.79 11.77
N TYR A 301 -2.65 4.47 11.86
CA TYR A 301 -3.51 3.44 11.28
C TYR A 301 -3.98 2.50 12.36
N HIS A 302 -5.29 2.26 12.40
CA HIS A 302 -5.90 1.42 13.44
C HIS A 302 -5.52 -0.06 13.33
N VAL A 303 -5.21 -0.53 12.11
CA VAL A 303 -4.83 -1.92 11.84
C VAL A 303 -3.35 -2.00 11.50
N TYR A 304 -2.62 -2.84 12.21
CA TYR A 304 -1.24 -3.10 11.86
C TYR A 304 -1.14 -3.85 10.54
N THR A 305 -0.42 -3.26 9.58
CA THR A 305 0.11 -3.93 8.39
C THR A 305 1.60 -3.61 8.28
N GLN A 306 2.36 -4.50 7.63
CA GLN A 306 3.77 -4.21 7.38
C GLN A 306 3.94 -2.92 6.57
N SER A 307 3.09 -2.72 5.56
CA SER A 307 3.08 -1.50 4.74
C SER A 307 2.84 -0.24 5.58
N SER A 308 1.81 -0.23 6.43
CA SER A 308 1.52 0.92 7.31
C SER A 308 2.65 1.20 8.31
N CYS A 309 3.30 0.15 8.85
CA CYS A 309 4.47 0.31 9.69
C CYS A 309 5.67 0.94 8.95
N LEU A 310 5.93 0.51 7.71
CA LEU A 310 7.01 1.07 6.89
C LEU A 310 6.74 2.55 6.57
N ILE A 311 5.49 2.93 6.33
CA ILE A 311 5.10 4.32 6.11
C ILE A 311 5.31 5.14 7.38
N GLN A 312 4.87 4.63 8.53
CA GLN A 312 5.12 5.30 9.82
C GLN A 312 6.62 5.47 10.08
N CYS A 313 7.44 4.45 9.83
CA CYS A 313 8.89 4.53 9.97
C CYS A 313 9.49 5.64 9.08
N ARG A 314 9.04 5.78 7.83
CA ARG A 314 9.46 6.88 6.93
C ARG A 314 9.01 8.24 7.46
N MET A 315 7.80 8.33 7.98
CA MET A 315 7.28 9.58 8.56
C MET A 315 8.07 10.01 9.78
N GLU A 316 8.37 9.09 10.69
CA GLU A 316 9.19 9.34 11.88
C GLU A 316 10.59 9.82 11.49
N PHE A 317 11.19 9.23 10.48
CA PHE A 317 12.49 9.65 9.94
C PHE A 317 12.45 11.08 9.39
N ILE A 318 11.43 11.41 8.58
CA ILE A 318 11.26 12.76 8.01
C ILE A 318 11.01 13.77 9.13
N LEU A 319 10.16 13.44 10.09
CA LEU A 319 9.89 14.27 11.24
C LEU A 319 11.16 14.53 12.06
N PHE A 320 11.95 13.50 12.33
CA PHE A 320 13.21 13.63 13.08
C PHE A 320 14.22 14.49 12.32
N THR A 321 14.33 14.32 11.00
CA THR A 321 15.39 14.94 10.19
C THR A 321 15.01 16.34 9.72
N CYS A 322 13.74 16.54 9.29
CA CYS A 322 13.27 17.81 8.71
C CYS A 322 12.30 18.58 9.64
N GLY A 323 11.87 17.98 10.75
CA GLY A 323 11.02 18.64 11.75
C GLY A 323 9.56 18.84 11.33
N CYS A 324 9.10 18.19 10.26
CA CYS A 324 7.77 18.36 9.70
C CYS A 324 7.18 17.07 9.13
N HIS A 325 5.84 17.01 8.93
CA HIS A 325 5.14 15.89 8.30
C HIS A 325 4.87 16.15 6.82
N MET A 326 5.05 15.14 5.97
CA MET A 326 4.72 15.23 4.54
C MET A 326 3.22 15.37 4.33
N TYR A 327 2.79 16.19 3.37
CA TYR A 327 1.39 16.52 3.10
C TYR A 327 0.51 15.31 2.74
N PHE A 328 1.08 14.27 2.18
CA PHE A 328 0.36 13.07 1.76
C PHE A 328 0.29 11.96 2.82
N PHE A 329 0.87 12.18 3.98
CA PHE A 329 0.66 11.32 5.13
C PHE A 329 -0.45 11.87 6.04
N ILE A 330 -1.11 11.01 6.79
CA ILE A 330 -2.05 11.43 7.81
C ILE A 330 -1.22 12.08 8.92
N LYS A 331 -1.55 13.34 9.26
CA LYS A 331 -0.86 14.07 10.31
C LYS A 331 -1.31 13.58 11.68
N PRO A 332 -0.40 13.11 12.55
CA PRO A 332 -0.72 12.87 13.94
C PRO A 332 -1.03 14.18 14.68
N ASP A 333 -1.77 14.09 15.77
CA ASP A 333 -2.01 15.24 16.67
C ASP A 333 -0.84 15.42 17.65
N ASP A 334 0.35 15.68 17.13
CA ASP A 334 1.61 15.84 17.86
C ASP A 334 2.09 17.29 17.94
N GLY A 335 1.30 18.24 17.45
CA GLY A 335 1.63 19.67 17.43
C GLY A 335 2.73 20.06 16.44
N LYS A 336 3.30 19.11 15.67
CA LYS A 336 4.35 19.40 14.70
C LYS A 336 3.76 19.97 13.39
N PRO A 337 4.50 20.82 12.66
CA PRO A 337 4.00 21.41 11.43
C PRO A 337 3.97 20.40 10.27
N MET A 338 3.17 20.71 9.25
CA MET A 338 3.31 20.09 7.92
C MET A 338 4.49 20.73 7.19
N CYS A 339 5.23 19.93 6.39
CA CYS A 339 6.32 20.43 5.57
C CYS A 339 5.79 21.43 4.55
N GLY A 340 6.49 22.55 4.42
CA GLY A 340 6.21 23.59 3.44
C GLY A 340 7.16 23.55 2.24
N ILE A 341 7.01 24.52 1.33
CA ILE A 341 7.89 24.67 0.18
C ILE A 341 9.36 24.95 0.59
N PRO A 342 9.64 25.72 1.66
CA PRO A 342 11.01 25.93 2.15
C PRO A 342 11.71 24.65 2.64
N ASP A 343 10.98 23.59 2.99
CA ASP A 343 11.55 22.35 3.51
C ASP A 343 11.99 21.38 2.39
N LEU A 344 11.67 21.68 1.13
CA LEU A 344 12.07 20.87 -0.05
C LEU A 344 13.56 20.50 -0.08
N PRO A 345 14.52 21.42 0.24
CA PRO A 345 15.93 21.06 0.28
C PRO A 345 16.25 19.97 1.33
N CYS A 346 15.63 20.01 2.51
CA CYS A 346 15.80 18.97 3.53
C CYS A 346 15.28 17.61 3.04
N ILE A 347 14.06 17.60 2.49
CA ILE A 347 13.43 16.38 1.97
C ILE A 347 14.28 15.81 0.85
N HIS A 348 14.74 16.66 -0.09
CA HIS A 348 15.59 16.23 -1.19
C HIS A 348 16.90 15.60 -0.70
N HIS A 349 17.58 16.23 0.26
CA HIS A 349 18.84 15.70 0.80
C HIS A 349 18.70 14.29 1.38
N ASN A 350 17.53 13.96 1.92
CA ASN A 350 17.23 12.70 2.57
C ASN A 350 16.50 11.68 1.68
N THR A 351 16.33 11.95 0.38
CA THR A 351 15.55 11.10 -0.54
C THR A 351 16.05 9.66 -0.64
N ARG A 352 17.35 9.40 -0.47
CA ARG A 352 17.89 8.03 -0.47
C ARG A 352 17.39 7.24 0.71
N HIS A 353 17.47 7.79 1.92
CA HIS A 353 16.96 7.16 3.14
C HIS A 353 15.45 6.89 3.04
N ILE A 354 14.68 7.85 2.54
CA ILE A 354 13.23 7.70 2.40
C ILE A 354 12.85 6.57 1.43
N ARG A 355 13.64 6.37 0.37
CA ARG A 355 13.34 5.40 -0.70
C ARG A 355 13.86 3.99 -0.44
N MET A 356 14.98 3.85 0.25
CA MET A 356 15.70 2.59 0.38
C MET A 356 15.63 2.09 1.82
N LEU A 357 15.22 0.84 1.98
CA LEU A 357 15.20 0.17 3.28
C LEU A 357 16.51 -0.60 3.50
N THR A 358 16.98 -0.61 4.74
CA THR A 358 18.17 -1.38 5.13
C THR A 358 17.87 -2.88 5.02
N PRO A 359 18.67 -3.63 4.25
CA PRO A 359 18.51 -5.08 4.18
C PRO A 359 18.94 -5.74 5.50
N PRO A 360 18.47 -6.95 5.79
CA PRO A 360 18.94 -7.74 6.93
C PRO A 360 20.47 -7.89 6.93
N LYS A 361 21.07 -7.89 8.13
CA LYS A 361 22.54 -8.03 8.27
C LYS A 361 23.03 -9.32 7.60
N GLY A 362 24.08 -9.18 6.79
CA GLY A 362 24.69 -10.33 6.09
C GLY A 362 24.04 -10.69 4.76
N THR A 363 23.05 -9.92 4.27
CA THR A 363 22.47 -10.12 2.93
C THR A 363 23.52 -9.79 1.86
N PRO A 364 23.85 -10.74 0.97
CA PRO A 364 24.87 -10.52 -0.07
C PRO A 364 24.37 -9.55 -1.15
N GLY A 365 25.30 -8.90 -1.85
CA GLY A 365 24.99 -8.03 -2.99
C GLY A 365 24.71 -6.57 -2.65
N PHE A 366 24.80 -6.17 -1.38
CA PHE A 366 24.66 -4.78 -0.96
C PHE A 366 26.00 -4.13 -0.65
N GLU A 367 26.25 -2.97 -1.25
CA GLU A 367 27.43 -2.16 -0.94
C GLU A 367 27.26 -1.46 0.42
N ALA A 368 28.35 -1.32 1.17
CA ALA A 368 28.34 -0.65 2.49
C ALA A 368 27.78 0.79 2.43
N ARG A 369 27.98 1.49 1.30
CA ARG A 369 27.41 2.82 1.07
C ARG A 369 25.88 2.78 0.99
N LEU A 370 25.31 1.81 0.27
CA LEU A 370 23.85 1.67 0.14
C LEU A 370 23.20 1.35 1.49
N ILE A 371 23.85 0.51 2.29
CA ILE A 371 23.38 0.18 3.65
C ILE A 371 23.38 1.42 4.54
N ARG A 372 24.44 2.24 4.48
CA ARG A 372 24.54 3.46 5.29
C ARG A 372 23.51 4.53 4.90
N ASP A 373 23.20 4.65 3.59
CA ASP A 373 22.29 5.63 3.04
C ASP A 373 20.84 5.09 2.97
N SER A 374 20.53 3.98 3.66
CA SER A 374 19.19 3.36 3.72
C SER A 374 18.55 3.53 5.09
N LEU A 375 17.21 3.46 5.14
CA LEU A 375 16.42 3.60 6.36
C LEU A 375 16.23 2.25 7.05
N ASP A 376 16.61 2.17 8.31
CA ASP A 376 16.36 0.98 9.14
C ASP A 376 14.92 0.98 9.67
N CYS A 377 14.10 0.13 9.09
CA CYS A 377 12.74 -0.19 9.53
C CYS A 377 12.60 -1.69 9.87
N SER A 378 13.66 -2.30 10.39
CA SER A 378 13.70 -3.73 10.72
C SER A 378 12.64 -4.16 11.77
N GLN A 379 12.10 -3.19 12.54
CA GLN A 379 10.97 -3.41 13.43
C GLN A 379 9.65 -3.69 12.68
N CYS A 380 9.53 -3.34 11.40
CA CYS A 380 8.32 -3.56 10.59
C CYS A 380 8.31 -4.96 10.00
N ILE A 381 7.87 -5.93 10.77
CA ILE A 381 7.75 -7.34 10.36
C ILE A 381 6.38 -7.63 9.72
N PRO A 382 6.27 -8.71 8.92
CA PRO A 382 5.01 -9.09 8.28
C PRO A 382 3.84 -9.28 9.25
N THR A 383 2.61 -9.16 8.75
CA THR A 383 1.41 -9.50 9.53
C THR A 383 1.19 -11.00 9.56
N CYS A 384 0.60 -11.49 10.66
CA CYS A 384 0.13 -12.88 10.76
C CYS A 384 -1.17 -13.13 9.97
N TYR A 385 -1.84 -12.08 9.59
CA TYR A 385 -3.05 -12.05 8.76
C TYR A 385 -2.76 -11.26 7.49
N GLU A 386 -2.97 -11.83 6.32
CA GLU A 386 -2.67 -11.15 5.07
C GLU A 386 -3.67 -11.54 3.98
N THR A 387 -4.27 -10.54 3.36
CA THR A 387 -5.03 -10.71 2.13
C THR A 387 -4.21 -10.09 1.00
N THR A 388 -3.83 -10.91 0.03
CA THR A 388 -3.14 -10.48 -1.19
C THR A 388 -4.04 -10.71 -2.40
N HIS A 389 -3.76 -9.98 -3.48
CA HIS A 389 -4.52 -10.09 -4.71
C HIS A 389 -3.58 -10.52 -5.84
N GLU A 390 -3.80 -11.72 -6.39
CA GLU A 390 -3.18 -12.12 -7.65
C GLU A 390 -3.88 -11.34 -8.76
N ILE A 391 -3.11 -10.66 -9.60
CA ILE A 391 -3.62 -9.72 -10.61
C ILE A 391 -3.25 -10.25 -11.98
N GLU A 392 -4.25 -10.49 -12.83
CA GLU A 392 -4.10 -10.77 -14.25
C GLU A 392 -4.59 -9.57 -15.05
N MET A 393 -3.77 -9.09 -15.97
CA MET A 393 -4.08 -7.91 -16.78
C MET A 393 -4.25 -8.29 -18.25
N GLU A 394 -5.36 -7.85 -18.82
CA GLU A 394 -5.62 -7.98 -20.25
C GLU A 394 -5.88 -6.61 -20.88
N SER A 395 -5.12 -6.25 -21.89
CA SER A 395 -5.38 -5.06 -22.69
C SER A 395 -5.99 -5.46 -24.02
N SER A 396 -7.27 -5.19 -24.19
CA SER A 396 -8.03 -5.53 -25.40
C SER A 396 -8.41 -4.30 -26.20
N PRO A 397 -8.58 -4.43 -27.56
CA PRO A 397 -9.13 -3.35 -28.38
C PRO A 397 -10.56 -3.02 -27.95
N ASP A 398 -10.86 -1.73 -27.82
CA ASP A 398 -12.22 -1.26 -27.63
C ASP A 398 -12.86 -0.95 -28.97
N GLN A 399 -13.83 -1.76 -29.38
CA GLN A 399 -14.55 -1.61 -30.66
C GLN A 399 -15.68 -0.56 -30.59
N ARG A 400 -15.79 0.18 -29.49
CA ARG A 400 -16.82 1.20 -29.34
C ARG A 400 -16.56 2.41 -30.24
N THR A 401 -17.64 3.06 -30.65
CA THR A 401 -17.63 4.18 -31.60
C THR A 401 -16.81 5.38 -31.16
N SER A 402 -16.49 6.28 -32.10
CA SER A 402 -15.63 7.47 -31.95
C SER A 402 -15.91 8.38 -30.77
N ALA A 403 -17.15 8.39 -30.24
CA ALA A 403 -17.50 9.16 -29.05
C ALA A 403 -16.78 8.71 -27.76
N TRP A 404 -16.27 7.48 -27.72
CA TRP A 404 -15.56 6.91 -26.57
C TRP A 404 -14.05 7.16 -26.59
N ASN A 405 -13.54 7.73 -27.66
CA ASN A 405 -12.11 8.07 -27.79
C ASN A 405 -11.62 9.14 -26.76
N LEU A 406 -12.55 9.78 -26.05
CA LEU A 406 -12.23 10.77 -25.01
C LEU A 406 -11.89 10.14 -23.66
N PHE A 407 -12.07 8.83 -23.50
CA PHE A 407 -11.90 8.13 -22.22
C PHE A 407 -10.86 7.04 -22.29
N SER A 408 -10.14 6.85 -21.17
CA SER A 408 -9.43 5.62 -20.85
C SER A 408 -10.39 4.72 -20.05
N TYR A 409 -10.46 3.44 -20.39
CA TYR A 409 -11.38 2.50 -19.76
C TYR A 409 -10.64 1.50 -18.88
N LEU A 410 -11.11 1.38 -17.64
CA LEU A 410 -10.65 0.41 -16.65
C LEU A 410 -11.85 -0.46 -16.23
N ASP A 411 -11.65 -1.77 -16.23
CA ASP A 411 -12.57 -2.75 -15.67
C ASP A 411 -11.82 -3.61 -14.65
N VAL A 412 -12.30 -3.64 -13.43
CA VAL A 412 -11.71 -4.42 -12.34
C VAL A 412 -12.76 -5.38 -11.82
N ALA A 413 -12.50 -6.67 -11.95
CA ALA A 413 -13.45 -7.72 -11.58
C ALA A 413 -12.73 -8.94 -10.97
N TYR A 414 -13.47 -9.81 -10.31
CA TYR A 414 -12.93 -11.10 -9.92
C TYR A 414 -12.75 -12.03 -11.12
N GLY A 415 -11.61 -12.74 -11.16
CA GLY A 415 -11.32 -13.73 -12.20
C GLY A 415 -11.85 -15.13 -11.90
N ASN A 416 -12.01 -15.49 -10.63
CA ASN A 416 -12.41 -16.81 -10.17
C ASN A 416 -13.55 -16.73 -9.14
N LEU A 417 -14.43 -17.73 -9.12
CA LEU A 417 -15.57 -17.82 -8.19
C LEU A 417 -15.18 -18.09 -6.73
N GLY A 418 -13.96 -18.50 -6.48
CA GLY A 418 -13.48 -18.82 -5.14
C GLY A 418 -12.05 -18.34 -4.93
N SER A 419 -11.72 -18.19 -3.68
CA SER A 419 -10.41 -17.76 -3.19
C SER A 419 -9.65 -18.93 -2.56
N LYS A 420 -8.31 -18.84 -2.59
CA LYS A 420 -7.45 -19.78 -1.86
C LYS A 420 -7.20 -19.23 -0.45
N LYS A 421 -7.48 -20.08 0.54
CA LYS A 421 -7.21 -19.78 1.95
C LYS A 421 -6.08 -20.67 2.47
N TYR A 422 -5.00 -20.03 2.86
CA TYR A 422 -3.88 -20.69 3.52
C TYR A 422 -4.00 -20.52 5.02
N GLN A 423 -3.56 -21.52 5.77
CA GLN A 423 -3.45 -21.44 7.22
C GLN A 423 -2.00 -21.62 7.64
N ARG A 424 -1.50 -20.66 8.42
CA ARG A 424 -0.23 -20.78 9.12
C ARG A 424 -0.50 -21.45 10.47
N ASP A 425 0.21 -22.54 10.73
CA ASP A 425 0.12 -23.28 11.99
C ASP A 425 1.51 -23.62 12.52
N ILE A 426 1.59 -24.08 13.76
CA ILE A 426 2.85 -24.54 14.37
C ILE A 426 3.29 -25.81 13.66
N THR A 427 4.60 -25.91 13.34
CA THR A 427 5.16 -27.08 12.63
C THR A 427 5.01 -28.37 13.43
N PHE A 428 5.15 -28.30 14.77
CA PHE A 428 4.96 -29.41 15.71
C PHE A 428 4.36 -28.88 17.01
N ALA A 429 3.24 -29.42 17.41
CA ALA A 429 2.72 -29.26 18.77
C ALA A 429 3.14 -30.42 19.64
N TRP A 430 3.28 -30.21 20.94
CA TRP A 430 3.55 -31.32 21.90
C TRP A 430 2.47 -32.40 21.85
N THR A 431 1.24 -32.03 21.52
CA THR A 431 0.13 -32.99 21.33
C THR A 431 0.35 -33.88 20.13
N ASP A 432 1.00 -33.45 19.07
CA ASP A 432 1.30 -34.22 17.87
C ASP A 432 2.41 -35.24 18.13
N LEU A 433 3.28 -34.99 19.13
CA LEU A 433 4.33 -35.91 19.60
C LEU A 433 3.80 -37.01 20.53
N LEU A 434 2.66 -36.76 21.20
CA LEU A 434 2.09 -37.66 22.20
C LEU A 434 0.86 -38.41 21.69
N GLY A 435 0.25 -38.00 20.61
CA GLY A 435 -1.04 -38.51 20.09
C GLY A 435 -1.00 -39.14 18.71
N GLY A 436 0.19 -39.35 18.11
CA GLY A 436 0.38 -39.99 16.81
C GLY A 436 0.47 -41.52 16.93
#